data_68a8b90389249120980aee830b9798ad
#
_entry.id   68a8b90389249120980aee830b9798ad
#
_cell.length_a   1.000
_cell.length_b   1.000
_cell.length_c   1.000
_cell.angle_alpha   90.00
_cell.angle_beta   90.00
_cell.angle_gamma   90.00
#
_symmetry.space_group_name_H-M   'P 1'
#
loop_
_entity.id
_entity.type
_entity.pdbx_description
1 polymer ?
#
loop_
_entity_poly.entity_id
_entity_poly.type
_entity_poly.pdbx_seq_one_letter_code
_entity_poly.pdbx_strand_id
1 'polypeptide(L)'
;MTTINCPGSHTFSSTQTRTSTGVFAKANKRVAAALAQAAVVNDLTNQVNQSVCSSGCLKVMGPTNAPAPVPTCQRIWWTLWIAIRCTATATGSVSVECVVQG
;
A
#
# COMPACT_ATOMS: atom_id res chain seq x y z
N MET A 1 18.20 2.12 -1.76
CA MET A 1 18.03 3.57 -1.51
C MET A 1 17.86 4.27 -2.85
N THR A 2 16.87 5.14 -2.94
CA THR A 2 16.55 5.88 -4.16
C THR A 2 17.03 7.31 -4.04
N THR A 3 17.78 7.79 -5.03
CA THR A 3 18.21 9.20 -5.09
C THR A 3 17.34 9.94 -6.10
N ILE A 4 16.72 11.03 -5.65
CA ILE A 4 15.84 11.86 -6.48
C ILE A 4 16.62 13.09 -6.93
N ASN A 5 16.66 13.34 -8.22
CA ASN A 5 17.34 14.50 -8.76
C ASN A 5 16.62 15.80 -8.34
N CYS A 6 17.38 16.80 -7.99
CA CYS A 6 16.86 18.09 -7.55
C CYS A 6 17.22 19.19 -8.55
N PRO A 7 16.27 20.06 -8.95
CA PRO A 7 14.84 19.98 -8.63
C PRO A 7 14.16 18.86 -9.42
N GLY A 8 13.17 18.24 -8.81
CA GLY A 8 12.44 17.18 -9.47
C GLY A 8 11.48 16.45 -8.55
N SER A 9 10.78 15.47 -9.09
CA SER A 9 9.84 14.67 -8.33
C SER A 9 9.96 13.20 -8.73
N HIS A 10 9.49 12.34 -7.84
CA HIS A 10 9.47 10.90 -8.08
C HIS A 10 8.19 10.32 -7.48
N THR A 11 7.59 9.37 -8.19
CA THR A 11 6.38 8.70 -7.72
C THR A 11 6.73 7.27 -7.35
N PHE A 12 6.43 6.89 -6.12
CA PHE A 12 6.56 5.52 -5.64
C PHE A 12 5.20 4.83 -5.75
N SER A 13 5.21 3.55 -6.05
CA SER A 13 4.00 2.75 -6.11
C SER A 13 4.20 1.45 -5.34
N SER A 14 3.08 0.87 -4.92
CA SER A 14 3.09 -0.39 -4.17
C SER A 14 1.83 -1.16 -4.47
N THR A 15 1.96 -2.48 -4.58
CA THR A 15 0.84 -3.40 -4.72
C THR A 15 1.02 -4.49 -3.69
N GLN A 16 0.03 -4.68 -2.82
CA GLN A 16 0.09 -5.65 -1.74
C GLN A 16 -1.19 -6.49 -1.74
N THR A 17 -1.02 -7.79 -1.54
CA THR A 17 -2.14 -8.73 -1.46
C THR A 17 -2.16 -9.32 -0.06
N ARG A 18 -3.34 -9.36 0.55
CA ARG A 18 -3.54 -9.95 1.87
C ARG A 18 -4.79 -10.81 1.87
N THR A 19 -4.77 -11.83 2.71
CA THR A 19 -5.82 -12.83 2.80
C THR A 19 -6.29 -12.93 4.24
N SER A 20 -7.60 -13.09 4.42
CA SER A 20 -8.21 -13.37 5.72
C SER A 20 -9.14 -14.56 5.57
N THR A 21 -9.08 -15.49 6.54
CA THR A 21 -9.90 -16.70 6.55
C THR A 21 -10.72 -16.74 7.84
N GLY A 22 -11.99 -17.09 7.72
CA GLY A 22 -12.88 -17.18 8.87
C GLY A 22 -14.27 -17.58 8.44
N VAL A 23 -15.23 -17.52 9.38
CA VAL A 23 -16.62 -17.97 9.17
C VAL A 23 -17.51 -16.87 8.63
N PHE A 24 -17.19 -15.60 8.90
CA PHE A 24 -18.02 -14.46 8.53
C PHE A 24 -17.43 -13.72 7.34
N ALA A 25 -18.14 -13.75 6.19
CA ALA A 25 -17.66 -13.13 4.96
C ALA A 25 -17.43 -11.63 5.12
N LYS A 26 -18.36 -10.91 5.75
CA LYS A 26 -18.22 -9.45 5.91
C LYS A 26 -16.99 -9.08 6.73
N ALA A 27 -16.76 -9.80 7.84
CA ALA A 27 -15.60 -9.53 8.68
C ALA A 27 -14.30 -9.82 7.92
N ASN A 28 -14.23 -10.95 7.19
CA ASN A 28 -13.06 -11.32 6.42
C ASN A 28 -12.77 -10.34 5.29
N LYS A 29 -13.81 -9.84 4.62
CA LYS A 29 -13.64 -8.81 3.60
C LYS A 29 -13.00 -7.55 4.16
N ARG A 30 -13.48 -7.08 5.30
CA ARG A 30 -12.95 -5.90 5.96
C ARG A 30 -11.50 -6.09 6.38
N VAL A 31 -11.20 -7.25 6.97
CA VAL A 31 -9.84 -7.55 7.45
C VAL A 31 -8.89 -7.65 6.27
N ALA A 32 -9.23 -8.38 5.23
CA ALA A 32 -8.37 -8.53 4.06
C ALA A 32 -8.10 -7.17 3.39
N ALA A 33 -9.16 -6.35 3.20
CA ALA A 33 -9.02 -5.03 2.61
C ALA A 33 -8.16 -4.11 3.47
N ALA A 34 -8.39 -4.09 4.79
CA ALA A 34 -7.63 -3.26 5.71
C ALA A 34 -6.16 -3.68 5.77
N LEU A 35 -5.88 -4.97 5.80
CA LEU A 35 -4.51 -5.47 5.83
C LEU A 35 -3.76 -5.12 4.54
N ALA A 36 -4.41 -5.29 3.38
CA ALA A 36 -3.79 -4.95 2.10
C ALA A 36 -3.52 -3.45 1.99
N GLN A 37 -4.47 -2.62 2.38
CA GLN A 37 -4.31 -1.17 2.36
C GLN A 37 -3.21 -0.70 3.32
N ALA A 38 -3.18 -1.24 4.53
CA ALA A 38 -2.14 -0.92 5.50
C ALA A 38 -0.76 -1.34 4.99
N ALA A 39 -0.67 -2.49 4.34
CA ALA A 39 0.60 -2.96 3.78
C ALA A 39 1.10 -2.02 2.67
N VAL A 40 0.19 -1.50 1.82
CA VAL A 40 0.54 -0.53 0.79
C VAL A 40 1.07 0.75 1.42
N VAL A 41 0.36 1.30 2.42
CA VAL A 41 0.77 2.53 3.10
C VAL A 41 2.12 2.36 3.78
N ASN A 42 2.34 1.22 4.46
CA ASN A 42 3.62 0.95 5.11
C ASN A 42 4.76 0.83 4.10
N ASP A 43 4.52 0.14 2.99
CA ASP A 43 5.54 0.00 1.94
C ASP A 43 5.89 1.35 1.32
N LEU A 44 4.88 2.16 1.00
CA LEU A 44 5.09 3.49 0.44
C LEU A 44 5.87 4.39 1.42
N THR A 45 5.52 4.34 2.70
CA THR A 45 6.22 5.10 3.73
C THR A 45 7.68 4.69 3.82
N ASN A 46 7.95 3.38 3.77
CA ASN A 46 9.32 2.88 3.79
C ASN A 46 10.10 3.32 2.56
N GLN A 47 9.50 3.28 1.38
CA GLN A 47 10.14 3.73 0.15
C GLN A 47 10.50 5.23 0.22
N VAL A 48 9.58 6.05 0.74
CA VAL A 48 9.83 7.49 0.91
C VAL A 48 10.96 7.73 1.92
N ASN A 49 10.95 7.01 3.04
CA ASN A 49 11.97 7.16 4.08
C ASN A 49 13.36 6.75 3.60
N GLN A 50 13.44 5.79 2.66
CA GLN A 50 14.69 5.34 2.09
C GLN A 50 15.16 6.19 0.92
N SER A 51 14.34 7.14 0.46
CA SER A 51 14.71 8.03 -0.63
C SER A 51 15.43 9.26 -0.11
N VAL A 52 16.32 9.81 -0.92
CA VAL A 52 17.06 11.02 -0.59
C VAL A 52 17.04 11.97 -1.78
N CYS A 53 17.05 13.27 -1.51
CA CYS A 53 17.22 14.30 -2.53
C CYS A 53 18.70 14.56 -2.75
N SER A 54 19.09 14.76 -4.01
CA SER A 54 20.46 15.14 -4.33
C SER A 54 20.76 16.57 -3.89
N SER A 55 22.04 16.83 -3.62
CA SER A 55 22.56 18.19 -3.39
C SER A 55 21.88 19.01 -2.29
N GLY A 56 21.47 18.37 -1.20
CA GLY A 56 20.95 19.06 -0.03
C GLY A 56 19.60 19.73 -0.18
N CYS A 57 18.80 19.29 -1.14
CA CYS A 57 17.44 19.80 -1.33
C CYS A 57 16.50 19.25 -0.27
N LEU A 58 15.41 19.97 -0.03
CA LEU A 58 14.37 19.54 0.90
C LEU A 58 13.46 18.51 0.23
N LYS A 59 13.23 17.42 0.93
CA LYS A 59 12.30 16.38 0.50
C LYS A 59 10.90 16.68 1.03
N VAL A 60 9.94 16.84 0.13
CA VAL A 60 8.54 17.11 0.47
C VAL A 60 7.70 15.94 0.00
N MET A 61 7.01 15.30 0.95
CA MET A 61 6.11 14.19 0.65
C MET A 61 4.74 14.72 0.26
N GLY A 62 4.27 14.33 -0.94
CA GLY A 62 2.94 14.67 -1.40
C GLY A 62 1.87 13.75 -0.79
N PRO A 63 0.61 13.93 -1.20
CA PRO A 63 -0.47 13.09 -0.67
C PRO A 63 -0.32 11.65 -1.12
N THR A 64 -0.63 10.72 -0.20
CA THR A 64 -0.64 9.30 -0.50
C THR A 64 -2.01 8.93 -1.05
N ASN A 65 -2.01 8.27 -2.21
CA ASN A 65 -3.23 7.74 -2.80
C ASN A 65 -3.22 6.22 -2.64
N ALA A 66 -4.05 5.72 -1.73
CA ALA A 66 -4.17 4.29 -1.44
C ALA A 66 -5.64 3.94 -1.26
N PRO A 67 -6.39 3.80 -2.37
CA PRO A 67 -7.82 3.51 -2.27
C PRO A 67 -8.05 2.12 -1.67
N ALA A 68 -9.18 1.97 -0.99
CA ALA A 68 -9.56 0.70 -0.40
C ALA A 68 -9.80 -0.34 -1.50
N PRO A 69 -9.18 -1.53 -1.39
CA PRO A 69 -9.36 -2.57 -2.40
C PRO A 69 -10.73 -3.23 -2.28
N VAL A 70 -11.19 -3.82 -3.38
CA VAL A 70 -12.40 -4.64 -3.38
C VAL A 70 -11.98 -6.10 -3.15
N PRO A 71 -12.32 -6.69 -2.01
CA PRO A 71 -11.94 -8.07 -1.73
C PRO A 71 -12.82 -9.08 -2.47
N THR A 72 -12.22 -10.22 -2.79
CA THR A 72 -12.94 -11.37 -3.35
C THR A 72 -12.88 -12.52 -2.36
N CYS A 73 -13.98 -13.25 -2.22
CA CYS A 73 -14.08 -14.31 -1.24
C CYS A 73 -14.41 -15.63 -1.90
N GLN A 74 -13.85 -16.72 -1.35
CA GLN A 74 -14.11 -18.08 -1.78
C GLN A 74 -14.40 -18.95 -0.58
N ARG A 75 -15.36 -19.88 -0.73
CA ARG A 75 -15.61 -20.87 0.28
C ARG A 75 -14.54 -21.96 0.20
N ILE A 76 -14.06 -22.39 1.36
CA ILE A 76 -13.08 -23.45 1.45
C ILE A 76 -13.86 -24.77 1.64
N TRP A 77 -14.13 -25.47 0.55
CA TRP A 77 -15.07 -26.58 0.55
C TRP A 77 -14.61 -27.80 1.38
N TRP A 78 -13.30 -28.00 1.56
CA TRP A 78 -12.81 -29.11 2.39
C TRP A 78 -13.03 -28.89 3.89
N THR A 79 -13.52 -27.72 4.27
CA THR A 79 -13.90 -27.39 5.64
C THR A 79 -15.41 -27.47 5.85
N LEU A 80 -16.13 -28.23 5.03
CA LEU A 80 -17.59 -28.38 5.04
C LEU A 80 -18.32 -27.05 4.82
N TRP A 81 -17.73 -26.13 4.02
CA TRP A 81 -18.29 -24.83 3.64
C TRP A 81 -18.42 -23.84 4.80
N ILE A 82 -17.80 -24.12 5.95
CA ILE A 82 -17.88 -23.22 7.12
C ILE A 82 -16.81 -22.14 7.12
N ALA A 83 -15.73 -22.33 6.36
CA ALA A 83 -14.65 -21.35 6.27
C ALA A 83 -14.72 -20.60 4.93
N ILE A 84 -14.44 -19.31 4.98
CA ILE A 84 -14.42 -18.42 3.81
C ILE A 84 -13.07 -17.73 3.79
N ARG A 85 -12.41 -17.76 2.64
CA ARG A 85 -11.15 -17.04 2.41
C ARG A 85 -11.44 -15.81 1.57
N CYS A 86 -11.07 -14.65 2.08
CA CYS A 86 -11.18 -13.39 1.37
C CYS A 86 -9.79 -12.87 1.05
N THR A 87 -9.57 -12.47 -0.19
CA THR A 87 -8.30 -11.93 -0.66
C THR A 87 -8.53 -10.55 -1.21
N ALA A 88 -7.68 -9.61 -0.82
CA ALA A 88 -7.73 -8.24 -1.32
C ALA A 88 -6.36 -7.83 -1.82
N THR A 89 -6.34 -7.16 -2.98
CA THR A 89 -5.13 -6.58 -3.55
C THR A 89 -5.29 -5.08 -3.59
N ALA A 90 -4.44 -4.39 -2.84
CA ALA A 90 -4.42 -2.94 -2.79
C ALA A 90 -3.26 -2.41 -3.60
N THR A 91 -3.50 -1.31 -4.31
CA THR A 91 -2.48 -0.60 -5.07
C THR A 91 -2.53 0.86 -4.66
N GLY A 92 -1.36 1.44 -4.44
CA GLY A 92 -1.28 2.85 -4.05
C GLY A 92 -0.05 3.52 -4.61
N SER A 93 -0.01 4.83 -4.48
CA SER A 93 1.11 5.63 -4.93
C SER A 93 1.28 6.85 -4.02
N VAL A 94 2.52 7.36 -4.00
CA VAL A 94 2.84 8.62 -3.31
C VAL A 94 3.90 9.35 -4.12
N SER A 95 3.76 10.66 -4.24
CA SER A 95 4.74 11.51 -4.92
C SER A 95 5.64 12.19 -3.91
N VAL A 96 6.92 12.26 -4.21
CA VAL A 96 7.91 12.97 -3.42
C VAL A 96 8.56 14.01 -4.31
N GLU A 97 8.64 15.24 -3.83
CA GLU A 97 9.24 16.32 -4.55
C GLU A 97 10.50 16.79 -3.83
N CYS A 98 11.55 17.03 -4.58
CA CYS A 98 12.78 17.64 -4.07
C CYS A 98 12.82 19.09 -4.50
N VAL A 99 12.82 19.99 -3.53
CA VAL A 99 12.80 21.43 -3.76
C VAL A 99 14.09 22.07 -3.29
N VAL A 100 14.52 23.09 -4.03
CA VAL A 100 15.73 23.83 -3.67
C VAL A 100 15.43 24.66 -2.45
N GLN A 101 16.28 24.50 -1.43
CA GLN A 101 16.20 25.28 -0.20
C GLN A 101 16.96 26.60 -0.43
N GLY A 102 16.20 27.65 -0.64
CA GLY A 102 16.80 28.93 -0.96
C GLY A 102 16.84 29.91 0.15
#